data_ffeed2b8c3c373757344d874b4dcf6bb
#
_entry.id   ffeed2b8c3c373757344d874b4dcf6bb
#
_cell.length_a   1.000
_cell.length_b   1.000
_cell.length_c   1.000
_cell.angle_alpha   90.00
_cell.angle_beta   90.00
_cell.angle_gamma   90.00
#
_symmetry.space_group_name_H-M   'P 1'
#
loop_
_entity.id
_entity.type
_entity.pdbx_description
1 polymer ?
#
loop_
_entity_poly.entity_id
_entity_poly.type
_entity_poly.pdbx_seq_one_letter_code
_entity_poly.pdbx_strand_id
1 'polypeptide(L)'
;TETQIRREKKGSLLWVLDHTKTAMGKRLIRNWVEQPLLSYPLISARQNAVEELVNDTILLDTEMSLLSDMYDLERIMTRIVYGTANAKELRTLSLTIDKLQGIKSSLKDVKSKMLNEIYDEIDLLEDINSLINASIVDEPPLTVREGGMIRKGYNEELDSLHDIVSNGKGYLTAV
;
A
#
# COMPACT_ATOMS: atom_id res chain seq x y z
N THR A 1 6.18 5.44 24.97
CA THR A 1 6.80 5.68 23.66
C THR A 1 8.09 6.50 23.75
N GLU A 2 8.39 7.10 24.91
CA GLU A 2 9.57 7.89 25.22
C GLU A 2 10.18 7.42 26.55
N THR A 3 11.48 7.66 26.73
CA THR A 3 12.18 7.35 28.00
C THR A 3 11.76 8.35 29.08
N GLN A 4 11.60 7.88 30.34
CA GLN A 4 11.14 8.74 31.45
C GLN A 4 12.06 9.92 31.74
N ILE A 5 13.37 9.75 31.59
CA ILE A 5 14.36 10.76 32.04
C ILE A 5 14.66 11.76 30.93
N ARG A 6 14.87 11.31 29.69
CA ARG A 6 15.33 12.17 28.59
C ARG A 6 14.26 12.48 27.54
N ARG A 7 13.07 11.87 27.65
CA ARG A 7 11.99 11.95 26.64
C ARG A 7 12.45 11.65 25.22
N GLU A 8 13.43 10.75 25.09
CA GLU A 8 13.97 10.30 23.82
C GLU A 8 13.25 9.05 23.34
N LYS A 9 13.08 8.90 22.05
CA LYS A 9 12.50 7.69 21.45
C LYS A 9 13.44 6.48 21.61
N LYS A 10 14.74 6.69 21.45
CA LYS A 10 15.77 5.65 21.59
C LYS A 10 15.82 5.13 23.03
N GLY A 11 15.74 3.81 23.19
CA GLY A 11 15.70 3.16 24.49
C GLY A 11 14.29 3.07 25.10
N SER A 12 13.24 3.53 24.42
CA SER A 12 11.86 3.30 24.87
C SER A 12 11.40 1.88 24.51
N LEU A 13 10.32 1.40 25.14
CA LEU A 13 9.73 0.10 24.82
C LEU A 13 9.35 0.02 23.33
N LEU A 14 8.71 1.07 22.79
CA LEU A 14 8.34 1.11 21.37
C LEU A 14 9.58 1.01 20.47
N TRP A 15 10.68 1.67 20.82
CA TRP A 15 11.90 1.60 20.05
C TRP A 15 12.49 0.17 19.99
N VAL A 16 12.37 -0.58 21.08
CA VAL A 16 12.83 -1.99 21.13
C VAL A 16 11.93 -2.90 20.32
N LEU A 17 10.61 -2.66 20.32
CA LEU A 17 9.63 -3.53 19.68
C LEU A 17 9.41 -3.20 18.19
N ASP A 18 9.72 -1.98 17.74
CA ASP A 18 9.44 -1.53 16.37
C ASP A 18 10.47 -2.07 15.36
N HIS A 19 10.18 -3.25 14.84
CA HIS A 19 10.87 -3.86 13.70
C HIS A 19 10.01 -3.86 12.42
N THR A 20 8.95 -3.04 12.40
CA THR A 20 8.00 -2.99 11.30
C THR A 20 8.64 -2.53 9.99
N LYS A 21 8.15 -3.06 8.87
CA LYS A 21 8.65 -2.74 7.51
C LYS A 21 7.84 -1.66 6.81
N THR A 22 6.61 -1.40 7.29
CA THR A 22 5.69 -0.44 6.67
C THR A 22 5.37 0.73 7.59
N ALA A 23 5.00 1.87 7.02
CA ALA A 23 4.50 3.02 7.79
C ALA A 23 3.20 2.68 8.56
N MET A 24 2.33 1.88 7.94
CA MET A 24 1.08 1.38 8.54
C MET A 24 1.38 0.48 9.76
N GLY A 25 2.29 -0.49 9.61
CA GLY A 25 2.74 -1.35 10.70
C GLY A 25 3.35 -0.55 11.85
N LYS A 26 4.11 0.50 11.55
CA LYS A 26 4.70 1.40 12.55
C LYS A 26 3.64 2.14 13.37
N ARG A 27 2.55 2.57 12.73
CA ARG A 27 1.40 3.16 13.44
C ARG A 27 0.67 2.11 14.26
N LEU A 28 0.48 0.92 13.73
CA LEU A 28 -0.21 -0.17 14.42
C LEU A 28 0.55 -0.63 15.68
N ILE A 29 1.86 -0.89 15.59
CA ILE A 29 2.64 -1.32 16.77
C ILE A 29 2.66 -0.24 17.86
N ARG A 30 2.74 1.03 17.45
CA ARG A 30 2.61 2.15 18.39
C ARG A 30 1.27 2.15 19.12
N ASN A 31 0.18 2.00 18.38
CA ASN A 31 -1.17 1.91 18.96
C ASN A 31 -1.30 0.72 19.91
N TRP A 32 -0.73 -0.44 19.57
CA TRP A 32 -0.76 -1.61 20.42
C TRP A 32 0.01 -1.43 21.75
N VAL A 33 1.10 -0.68 21.72
CA VAL A 33 1.88 -0.35 22.93
C VAL A 33 1.16 0.70 23.78
N GLU A 34 0.52 1.70 23.17
CA GLU A 34 -0.20 2.77 23.87
C GLU A 34 -1.57 2.30 24.40
N GLN A 35 -2.22 1.35 23.70
CA GLN A 35 -3.55 0.82 24.02
C GLN A 35 -3.52 -0.71 24.07
N PRO A 36 -2.94 -1.33 25.09
CA PRO A 36 -2.83 -2.78 25.19
C PRO A 36 -4.20 -3.44 25.35
N LEU A 37 -4.34 -4.64 24.77
CA LEU A 37 -5.54 -5.46 24.94
C LEU A 37 -5.70 -5.92 26.39
N LEU A 38 -6.95 -5.95 26.86
CA LEU A 38 -7.34 -6.49 28.17
C LEU A 38 -8.02 -7.86 28.05
N SER A 39 -8.46 -8.24 26.87
CA SER A 39 -9.17 -9.50 26.61
C SER A 39 -8.17 -10.65 26.40
N TYR A 40 -8.22 -11.64 27.30
CA TYR A 40 -7.37 -12.84 27.20
C TYR A 40 -7.51 -13.56 25.85
N PRO A 41 -8.73 -13.81 25.31
CA PRO A 41 -8.87 -14.47 24.02
C PRO A 41 -8.17 -13.73 22.86
N LEU A 42 -8.27 -12.38 22.86
CA LEU A 42 -7.62 -11.56 21.81
C LEU A 42 -6.08 -11.54 21.96
N ILE A 43 -5.60 -11.51 23.20
CA ILE A 43 -4.16 -11.60 23.49
C ILE A 43 -3.63 -12.95 23.00
N SER A 44 -4.30 -14.05 23.38
CA SER A 44 -3.92 -15.42 22.99
C SER A 44 -3.93 -15.60 21.47
N ALA A 45 -4.93 -15.04 20.77
CA ALA A 45 -4.99 -15.10 19.31
C ALA A 45 -3.76 -14.42 18.65
N ARG A 46 -3.33 -13.25 19.16
CA ARG A 46 -2.10 -12.58 18.69
C ARG A 46 -0.85 -13.40 18.99
N GLN A 47 -0.76 -13.95 20.21
CA GLN A 47 0.39 -14.77 20.60
C GLN A 47 0.52 -16.02 19.73
N ASN A 48 -0.59 -16.72 19.44
CA ASN A 48 -0.59 -17.89 18.57
C ASN A 48 -0.14 -17.53 17.13
N ALA A 49 -0.57 -16.39 16.60
CA ALA A 49 -0.14 -15.91 15.29
C ALA A 49 1.37 -15.60 15.26
N VAL A 50 1.88 -14.94 16.30
CA VAL A 50 3.32 -14.67 16.45
C VAL A 50 4.11 -15.96 16.60
N GLU A 51 3.63 -16.91 17.42
CA GLU A 51 4.27 -18.21 17.60
C GLU A 51 4.39 -18.97 16.28
N GLU A 52 3.34 -18.99 15.48
CA GLU A 52 3.35 -19.62 14.15
C GLU A 52 4.40 -18.99 13.25
N LEU A 53 4.45 -17.64 13.15
CA LEU A 53 5.45 -16.96 12.35
C LEU A 53 6.88 -17.15 12.85
N VAL A 54 7.09 -17.21 14.16
CA VAL A 54 8.42 -17.46 14.75
C VAL A 54 8.89 -18.88 14.47
N ASN A 55 7.98 -19.85 14.46
CA ASN A 55 8.28 -21.26 14.17
C ASN A 55 8.44 -21.54 12.67
N ASP A 56 7.88 -20.72 11.81
CA ASP A 56 8.05 -20.76 10.34
C ASP A 56 8.86 -19.57 9.84
N THR A 57 10.18 -19.71 9.90
CA THR A 57 11.11 -18.64 9.48
C THR A 57 11.02 -18.33 7.99
N ILE A 58 10.63 -19.29 7.15
CA ILE A 58 10.46 -19.06 5.70
C ILE A 58 9.25 -18.17 5.46
N LEU A 59 8.12 -18.46 6.11
CA LEU A 59 6.94 -17.64 6.06
C LEU A 59 7.22 -16.21 6.58
N LEU A 60 7.88 -16.10 7.74
CA LEU A 60 8.25 -14.82 8.33
C LEU A 60 9.12 -13.97 7.39
N ASP A 61 10.18 -14.55 6.82
CA ASP A 61 11.08 -13.84 5.90
C ASP A 61 10.37 -13.45 4.60
N THR A 62 9.48 -14.30 4.10
CA THR A 62 8.64 -14.00 2.93
C THR A 62 7.73 -12.79 3.19
N GLU A 63 7.01 -12.80 4.30
CA GLU A 63 6.13 -11.67 4.69
C GLU A 63 6.93 -10.39 4.92
N MET A 64 8.06 -10.46 5.60
CA MET A 64 8.94 -9.31 5.83
C MET A 64 9.45 -8.71 4.51
N SER A 65 9.75 -9.54 3.52
CA SER A 65 10.17 -9.10 2.18
C SER A 65 9.02 -8.43 1.42
N LEU A 66 7.85 -9.08 1.36
CA LEU A 66 6.67 -8.54 0.67
C LEU A 66 6.21 -7.22 1.28
N LEU A 67 6.21 -7.12 2.61
CA LEU A 67 5.80 -5.92 3.33
C LEU A 67 6.82 -4.77 3.17
N SER A 68 8.11 -5.04 3.01
CA SER A 68 9.13 -3.99 2.89
C SER A 68 8.95 -3.11 1.65
N ASP A 69 8.32 -3.66 0.62
CA ASP A 69 8.06 -2.97 -0.65
C ASP A 69 6.66 -2.32 -0.73
N MET A 70 5.88 -2.40 0.36
CA MET A 70 4.54 -1.82 0.38
C MET A 70 4.56 -0.33 0.69
N TYR A 71 3.81 0.41 -0.11
CA TYR A 71 3.60 1.84 0.13
C TYR A 71 2.53 2.09 1.21
N ASP A 72 2.47 3.31 1.70
CA ASP A 72 1.52 3.74 2.73
C ASP A 72 0.09 3.88 2.16
N LEU A 73 -0.67 2.77 2.16
CA LEU A 73 -2.04 2.73 1.65
C LEU A 73 -2.98 3.67 2.39
N GLU A 74 -2.86 3.80 3.72
CA GLU A 74 -3.72 4.69 4.51
C GLU A 74 -3.57 6.13 4.06
N ARG A 75 -2.35 6.56 3.75
CA ARG A 75 -2.07 7.91 3.26
C ARG A 75 -2.63 8.11 1.84
N ILE A 76 -2.44 7.13 0.96
CA ILE A 76 -2.97 7.19 -0.41
C ILE A 76 -4.50 7.25 -0.37
N MET A 77 -5.14 6.37 0.40
CA MET A 77 -6.60 6.34 0.56
C MET A 77 -7.14 7.66 1.12
N THR A 78 -6.48 8.22 2.12
CA THR A 78 -6.84 9.54 2.66
C THR A 78 -6.85 10.60 1.55
N ARG A 79 -5.82 10.63 0.71
CA ARG A 79 -5.74 11.60 -0.39
C ARG A 79 -6.78 11.37 -1.48
N ILE A 80 -7.13 10.11 -1.75
CA ILE A 80 -8.22 9.77 -2.69
C ILE A 80 -9.55 10.29 -2.15
N VAL A 81 -9.87 10.01 -0.88
CA VAL A 81 -11.12 10.46 -0.25
C VAL A 81 -11.26 11.99 -0.26
N TYR A 82 -10.15 12.71 -0.03
CA TYR A 82 -10.15 14.19 -0.10
C TYR A 82 -10.03 14.74 -1.52
N GLY A 83 -10.00 13.91 -2.56
CA GLY A 83 -9.86 14.36 -3.95
C GLY A 83 -8.53 15.06 -4.28
N THR A 84 -7.48 14.79 -3.49
CA THR A 84 -6.15 15.40 -3.64
C THR A 84 -5.09 14.44 -4.18
N ALA A 85 -5.47 13.19 -4.45
CA ALA A 85 -4.58 12.21 -5.04
C ALA A 85 -4.27 12.57 -6.49
N ASN A 86 -3.01 12.36 -6.90
CA ASN A 86 -2.55 12.52 -8.27
C ASN A 86 -2.39 11.16 -8.98
N ALA A 87 -2.18 11.19 -10.30
CA ALA A 87 -2.03 9.97 -11.10
C ALA A 87 -0.85 9.09 -10.63
N LYS A 88 0.23 9.70 -10.15
CA LYS A 88 1.40 8.97 -9.63
C LYS A 88 1.06 8.18 -8.35
N GLU A 89 0.22 8.74 -7.49
CA GLU A 89 -0.25 8.06 -6.28
C GLU A 89 -1.21 6.91 -6.61
N LEU A 90 -2.05 7.07 -7.66
CA LEU A 90 -2.89 5.97 -8.15
C LEU A 90 -2.04 4.84 -8.74
N ARG A 91 -0.96 5.14 -9.48
CA ARG A 91 0.00 4.11 -9.92
C ARG A 91 0.68 3.42 -8.73
N THR A 92 1.05 4.18 -7.71
CA THR A 92 1.62 3.63 -6.48
C THR A 92 0.62 2.69 -5.77
N LEU A 93 -0.68 3.04 -5.77
CA LEU A 93 -1.74 2.16 -5.27
C LEU A 93 -1.78 0.85 -6.07
N SER A 94 -1.83 0.92 -7.41
CA SER A 94 -1.80 -0.26 -8.28
C SER A 94 -0.61 -1.18 -7.99
N LEU A 95 0.61 -0.63 -7.90
CA LEU A 95 1.82 -1.39 -7.57
C LEU A 95 1.76 -2.04 -6.18
N THR A 96 1.03 -1.43 -5.24
CA THR A 96 0.84 -2.01 -3.90
C THR A 96 -0.21 -3.12 -3.93
N ILE A 97 -1.28 -2.95 -4.70
CA ILE A 97 -2.32 -3.98 -4.92
C ILE A 97 -1.71 -5.24 -5.55
N ASP A 98 -0.80 -5.09 -6.52
CA ASP A 98 -0.11 -6.24 -7.14
C ASP A 98 0.63 -7.13 -6.12
N LYS A 99 1.05 -6.56 -4.99
CA LYS A 99 1.72 -7.31 -3.91
C LYS A 99 0.77 -8.13 -3.04
N LEU A 100 -0.52 -7.76 -2.99
CA LEU A 100 -1.51 -8.45 -2.15
C LEU A 100 -1.65 -9.92 -2.52
N GLN A 101 -1.52 -10.27 -3.81
CA GLN A 101 -1.55 -11.66 -4.26
C GLN A 101 -0.42 -12.49 -3.63
N GLY A 102 0.79 -11.94 -3.52
CA GLY A 102 1.93 -12.60 -2.88
C GLY A 102 1.67 -12.84 -1.39
N ILE A 103 1.21 -11.80 -0.67
CA ILE A 103 0.86 -11.88 0.75
C ILE A 103 -0.25 -12.89 0.99
N LYS A 104 -1.33 -12.83 0.20
CA LYS A 104 -2.44 -13.78 0.33
C LYS A 104 -1.98 -15.22 0.06
N SER A 105 -1.13 -15.41 -0.94
CA SER A 105 -0.64 -16.76 -1.29
C SER A 105 0.25 -17.36 -0.22
N SER A 106 1.10 -16.56 0.44
CA SER A 106 1.97 -17.03 1.53
C SER A 106 1.20 -17.41 2.80
N LEU A 107 0.05 -16.76 3.05
CA LEU A 107 -0.81 -17.05 4.20
C LEU A 107 -1.78 -18.23 3.97
N LYS A 108 -1.76 -18.90 2.81
CA LYS A 108 -2.76 -19.92 2.45
C LYS A 108 -2.83 -21.09 3.41
N ASP A 109 -1.69 -21.53 3.94
CA ASP A 109 -1.56 -22.77 4.75
C ASP A 109 -1.34 -22.48 6.23
N VAL A 110 -1.59 -21.25 6.70
CA VAL A 110 -1.47 -20.86 8.10
C VAL A 110 -2.54 -21.53 8.96
N LYS A 111 -2.22 -21.77 10.24
CA LYS A 111 -3.08 -22.51 11.18
C LYS A 111 -3.70 -21.62 12.25
N SER A 112 -3.01 -20.54 12.63
CA SER A 112 -3.53 -19.64 13.66
C SER A 112 -4.79 -18.92 13.16
N LYS A 113 -5.76 -18.81 14.06
CA LYS A 113 -7.05 -18.18 13.74
C LYS A 113 -6.88 -16.77 13.19
N MET A 114 -6.01 -15.96 13.81
CA MET A 114 -5.80 -14.58 13.40
C MET A 114 -5.20 -14.46 11.99
N LEU A 115 -4.23 -15.29 11.63
CA LEU A 115 -3.64 -15.26 10.28
C LEU A 115 -4.63 -15.79 9.23
N ASN A 116 -5.46 -16.80 9.58
CA ASN A 116 -6.55 -17.25 8.70
C ASN A 116 -7.60 -16.15 8.47
N GLU A 117 -8.01 -15.43 9.51
CA GLU A 117 -8.91 -14.30 9.38
C GLU A 117 -8.32 -13.23 8.45
N ILE A 118 -7.04 -12.89 8.58
CA ILE A 118 -6.34 -11.97 7.68
C ILE A 118 -6.34 -12.51 6.24
N TYR A 119 -6.03 -13.80 6.04
CA TYR A 119 -6.08 -14.42 4.71
C TYR A 119 -7.45 -14.29 4.05
N ASP A 120 -8.52 -14.56 4.81
CA ASP A 120 -9.90 -14.50 4.31
C ASP A 120 -10.31 -13.04 3.99
N GLU A 121 -9.89 -12.08 4.80
CA GLU A 121 -10.24 -10.66 4.65
C GLU A 121 -9.45 -9.94 3.55
N ILE A 122 -8.31 -10.46 3.09
CA ILE A 122 -7.55 -9.85 1.98
C ILE A 122 -8.36 -9.92 0.69
N ASP A 123 -8.85 -8.76 0.24
CA ASP A 123 -9.39 -8.55 -1.10
C ASP A 123 -8.26 -8.13 -2.05
N LEU A 124 -8.18 -8.78 -3.20
CA LEU A 124 -7.13 -8.51 -4.20
C LEU A 124 -7.39 -7.25 -5.04
N LEU A 125 -8.56 -6.63 -4.92
CA LEU A 125 -8.93 -5.37 -5.59
C LEU A 125 -8.61 -5.37 -7.10
N GLU A 126 -8.86 -6.50 -7.78
CA GLU A 126 -8.50 -6.72 -9.19
C GLU A 126 -9.19 -5.73 -10.12
N ASP A 127 -10.44 -5.35 -9.82
CA ASP A 127 -11.23 -4.37 -10.55
C ASP A 127 -10.59 -2.97 -10.49
N ILE A 128 -10.19 -2.54 -9.30
CA ILE A 128 -9.51 -1.25 -9.09
C ILE A 128 -8.15 -1.25 -9.78
N ASN A 129 -7.38 -2.33 -9.63
CA ASN A 129 -6.08 -2.47 -10.25
C ASN A 129 -6.19 -2.42 -11.78
N SER A 130 -7.15 -3.16 -12.34
CA SER A 130 -7.42 -3.17 -13.77
C SER A 130 -7.82 -1.79 -14.29
N LEU A 131 -8.68 -1.07 -13.55
CA LEU A 131 -9.10 0.29 -13.90
C LEU A 131 -7.90 1.25 -13.94
N ILE A 132 -7.05 1.24 -12.95
CA ILE A 132 -5.85 2.10 -12.89
C ILE A 132 -4.90 1.76 -14.05
N ASN A 133 -4.64 0.48 -14.28
CA ASN A 133 -3.73 0.02 -15.33
C ASN A 133 -4.26 0.31 -16.74
N ALA A 134 -5.57 0.28 -16.95
CA ALA A 134 -6.20 0.63 -18.22
C ALA A 134 -6.18 2.13 -18.47
N SER A 135 -6.36 2.95 -17.43
CA SER A 135 -6.59 4.39 -17.57
C SER A 135 -5.33 5.24 -17.47
N ILE A 136 -4.36 4.86 -16.63
CA ILE A 136 -3.18 5.68 -16.31
C ILE A 136 -1.92 5.10 -16.93
N VAL A 137 -1.07 5.95 -17.49
CA VAL A 137 0.25 5.55 -18.02
C VAL A 137 1.17 5.04 -16.89
N ASP A 138 2.20 4.28 -17.22
CA ASP A 138 3.09 3.67 -16.21
C ASP A 138 3.91 4.73 -15.44
N GLU A 139 4.32 5.79 -16.13
CA GLU A 139 5.06 6.91 -15.54
C GLU A 139 4.28 8.22 -15.74
N PRO A 140 3.22 8.47 -14.95
CA PRO A 140 2.42 9.68 -15.12
C PRO A 140 3.16 10.92 -14.65
N PRO A 141 2.88 12.08 -15.24
CA PRO A 141 3.42 13.37 -14.80
C PRO A 141 2.92 13.70 -13.39
N LEU A 142 3.63 14.63 -12.72
CA LEU A 142 3.27 15.04 -11.35
C LEU A 142 2.00 15.88 -11.31
N THR A 143 1.75 16.68 -12.34
CA THR A 143 0.63 17.62 -12.37
C THR A 143 -0.24 17.42 -13.60
N VAL A 144 -1.54 17.68 -13.44
CA VAL A 144 -2.53 17.62 -14.53
C VAL A 144 -2.16 18.57 -15.69
N ARG A 145 -1.49 19.70 -15.37
CA ARG A 145 -1.10 20.71 -16.36
C ARG A 145 -0.08 20.22 -17.38
N GLU A 146 0.72 19.22 -17.04
CA GLU A 146 1.70 18.62 -17.94
C GLU A 146 1.05 17.79 -19.04
N GLY A 147 -0.18 17.29 -18.80
CA GLY A 147 -0.89 16.41 -19.74
C GLY A 147 -0.29 14.99 -19.81
N GLY A 148 -0.87 14.13 -20.65
CA GLY A 148 -0.29 12.80 -20.94
C GLY A 148 -0.39 11.78 -19.80
N MET A 149 -1.25 11.97 -18.80
CA MET A 149 -1.43 11.03 -17.70
C MET A 149 -2.37 9.87 -18.03
N ILE A 150 -3.30 10.09 -18.96
CA ILE A 150 -4.26 9.07 -19.39
C ILE A 150 -3.66 8.27 -20.54
N ARG A 151 -3.80 6.96 -20.45
CA ARG A 151 -3.32 6.02 -21.46
C ARG A 151 -4.07 6.20 -22.77
N LYS A 152 -3.34 6.22 -23.89
CA LYS A 152 -3.94 6.26 -25.23
C LYS A 152 -4.85 5.04 -25.44
N GLY A 153 -6.03 5.27 -26.01
CA GLY A 153 -7.06 4.24 -26.20
C GLY A 153 -8.03 4.08 -25.04
N TYR A 154 -7.84 4.79 -23.91
CA TYR A 154 -8.78 4.74 -22.78
C TYR A 154 -10.02 5.61 -23.02
N ASN A 155 -9.86 6.77 -23.66
CA ASN A 155 -10.96 7.69 -23.96
C ASN A 155 -10.77 8.27 -25.38
N GLU A 156 -11.69 7.94 -26.29
CA GLU A 156 -11.61 8.33 -27.70
C GLU A 156 -11.70 9.85 -27.90
N GLU A 157 -12.48 10.56 -27.07
CA GLU A 157 -12.59 12.02 -27.16
C GLU A 157 -11.28 12.69 -26.78
N LEU A 158 -10.63 12.21 -25.71
CA LEU A 158 -9.33 12.70 -25.28
C LEU A 158 -8.25 12.43 -26.33
N ASP A 159 -8.24 11.22 -26.91
CA ASP A 159 -7.31 10.87 -27.97
C ASP A 159 -7.48 11.77 -29.20
N SER A 160 -8.73 12.05 -29.61
CA SER A 160 -9.04 12.96 -30.70
C SER A 160 -8.54 14.40 -30.41
N LEU A 161 -8.72 14.88 -29.19
CA LEU A 161 -8.21 16.20 -28.78
C LEU A 161 -6.67 16.24 -28.77
N HIS A 162 -6.02 15.19 -28.33
CA HIS A 162 -4.55 15.08 -28.40
C HIS A 162 -4.03 15.08 -29.83
N ASP A 163 -4.70 14.36 -30.74
CA ASP A 163 -4.33 14.32 -32.15
C ASP A 163 -4.52 15.70 -32.82
N ILE A 164 -5.58 16.43 -32.50
CA ILE A 164 -5.79 17.81 -32.98
C ILE A 164 -4.69 18.74 -32.49
N VAL A 165 -4.32 18.69 -31.23
CA VAL A 165 -3.25 19.54 -30.64
C VAL A 165 -1.88 19.21 -31.26
N SER A 166 -1.61 17.94 -31.47
CA SER A 166 -0.34 17.48 -32.05
C SER A 166 -0.22 17.87 -33.52
N ASN A 167 -1.27 17.66 -34.30
CA ASN A 167 -1.33 18.02 -35.72
C ASN A 167 -1.38 19.53 -35.92
N GLY A 168 -2.08 20.28 -35.06
CA GLY A 168 -2.11 21.75 -35.11
C GLY A 168 -0.72 22.38 -35.00
N LYS A 169 0.16 21.83 -34.18
CA LYS A 169 1.58 22.24 -34.11
C LYS A 169 2.32 21.92 -35.42
N GLY A 170 2.02 20.80 -36.06
CA GLY A 170 2.59 20.41 -37.35
C GLY A 170 2.16 21.34 -38.50
N TYR A 171 0.90 21.76 -38.51
CA TYR A 171 0.41 22.73 -39.51
C TYR A 171 1.05 24.12 -39.36
N LEU A 172 1.31 24.58 -38.13
CA LEU A 172 1.96 25.88 -37.86
C LEU A 172 3.48 25.88 -38.18
N THR A 173 4.12 24.72 -38.23
CA THR A 173 5.54 24.61 -38.61
C THR A 173 5.75 24.37 -40.10
N ALA A 174 4.69 24.07 -40.87
CA ALA A 174 4.72 23.87 -42.30
C ALA A 174 4.33 25.13 -43.14
N VAL A 175 3.96 26.21 -42.48
CA VAL A 175 3.74 27.57 -43.01
C VAL A 175 4.91 28.46 -42.69
#